data_a17abb424c374a3afa55d833bed497fc
#
_entry.id   a17abb424c374a3afa55d833bed497fc
#
_cell.length_a   1.000
_cell.length_b   1.000
_cell.length_c   1.000
_cell.angle_alpha   90.00
_cell.angle_beta   90.00
_cell.angle_gamma   90.00
#
_symmetry.space_group_name_H-M   'P 1'
#
loop_
_entity.id
_entity.type
_entity.pdbx_description
1 polymer ?
#
loop_
_entity_poly.entity_id
_entity_poly.type
_entity_poly.pdbx_seq_one_letter_code
_entity_poly.pdbx_strand_id
1 'polypeptide(L)'
;MKLNKIFAALMLIVAAAFAACDGDGPDIPVDPGKKPDGDTTKVEGVAPDTTGWNIPAECLTVAQAREICAKLESNATSGTKYYVKGWVKKLGSKHAAGIADFGNALFYMEDVKNANSQEDFYAYQVYGLNGAKITHPEAVAVGDYVVIYGELT
;
A
#
# COMPACT_ATOMS: atom_id res chain seq x y z
N MET A 1 14.16 -15.95 12.92
CA MET A 1 13.43 -15.18 11.91
C MET A 1 14.02 -13.78 11.86
N LYS A 2 14.64 -13.37 10.75
CA LYS A 2 15.25 -12.04 10.63
C LYS A 2 14.14 -11.08 10.20
N LEU A 3 13.86 -10.07 11.01
CA LEU A 3 12.91 -9.00 10.69
C LEU A 3 13.67 -7.97 9.86
N ASN A 4 13.35 -7.88 8.57
CA ASN A 4 13.97 -6.90 7.70
C ASN A 4 13.27 -5.55 7.89
N LYS A 5 14.02 -4.55 8.34
CA LYS A 5 13.51 -3.19 8.58
C LYS A 5 13.91 -2.29 7.43
N ILE A 6 12.98 -1.55 6.90
CA ILE A 6 13.22 -0.54 5.85
C ILE A 6 13.15 0.84 6.48
N PHE A 7 14.19 1.63 6.28
CA PHE A 7 14.16 3.04 6.60
C PHE A 7 13.69 3.79 5.36
N ALA A 8 12.41 4.13 5.33
CA ALA A 8 11.82 4.86 4.24
C ALA A 8 11.82 6.36 4.49
N ALA A 9 12.46 7.09 3.62
CA ALA A 9 12.12 8.48 3.39
C ALA A 9 11.40 8.54 2.04
N LEU A 10 10.09 8.38 2.05
CA LEU A 10 9.11 9.08 1.32
C LEU A 10 8.75 8.92 -0.14
N MET A 11 7.62 8.40 -0.40
CA MET A 11 6.49 8.95 -1.15
C MET A 11 5.27 8.06 -0.96
N LEU A 12 4.26 8.55 -0.25
CA LEU A 12 2.95 7.90 -0.19
C LEU A 12 2.04 8.60 -1.20
N ILE A 13 1.65 7.91 -2.27
CA ILE A 13 0.55 8.35 -3.13
C ILE A 13 -0.65 7.53 -2.73
N VAL A 14 -1.55 8.12 -1.95
CA VAL A 14 -2.87 7.55 -1.68
C VAL A 14 -3.83 8.14 -2.70
N ALA A 15 -4.33 7.33 -3.63
CA ALA A 15 -5.43 7.71 -4.49
C ALA A 15 -6.72 7.19 -3.85
N ALA A 16 -7.47 8.08 -3.20
CA ALA A 16 -8.86 7.83 -2.89
C ALA A 16 -9.69 8.09 -4.15
N ALA A 17 -10.18 7.03 -4.78
CA ALA A 17 -11.14 7.15 -5.88
C ALA A 17 -12.51 7.50 -5.29
N PHE A 18 -12.88 8.79 -5.30
CA PHE A 18 -14.27 9.20 -5.14
C PHE A 18 -14.96 9.05 -6.50
N ALA A 19 -15.73 8.00 -6.67
CA ALA A 19 -16.71 7.94 -7.75
C ALA A 19 -17.91 8.81 -7.37
N ALA A 20 -17.93 10.06 -7.81
CA ALA A 20 -19.15 10.85 -7.88
C ALA A 20 -19.84 10.46 -9.19
N CYS A 21 -20.85 9.61 -9.12
CA CYS A 21 -21.83 9.43 -10.17
C CYS A 21 -22.93 10.48 -9.97
N ASP A 22 -22.85 11.57 -10.73
CA ASP A 22 -24.01 12.38 -11.07
C ASP A 22 -24.17 12.28 -12.59
N GLY A 23 -25.24 11.68 -13.04
CA GLY A 23 -25.51 11.49 -14.47
C GLY A 23 -26.93 11.02 -14.67
N ASP A 24 -27.85 11.99 -14.92
CA ASP A 24 -29.17 11.76 -15.49
C ASP A 24 -29.05 10.93 -16.77
N GLY A 25 -29.44 9.67 -16.70
CA GLY A 25 -29.64 8.80 -17.85
C GLY A 25 -31.14 8.45 -17.97
N PRO A 26 -31.67 8.21 -19.20
CA PRO A 26 -33.09 8.05 -19.45
C PRO A 26 -33.67 6.82 -18.78
N ASP A 27 -34.90 6.98 -18.23
CA ASP A 27 -35.75 5.98 -17.60
C ASP A 27 -35.84 4.68 -18.40
N ILE A 28 -35.24 3.60 -17.86
CA ILE A 28 -35.51 2.23 -18.29
C ILE A 28 -36.54 1.65 -17.29
N PRO A 29 -37.65 1.06 -17.76
CA PRO A 29 -38.66 0.48 -16.87
C PRO A 29 -38.06 -0.64 -16.02
N VAL A 30 -38.09 -0.45 -14.70
CA VAL A 30 -37.65 -1.47 -13.73
C VAL A 30 -38.74 -2.50 -13.59
N ASP A 31 -38.46 -3.75 -13.97
CA ASP A 31 -39.28 -4.92 -13.71
C ASP A 31 -39.25 -5.23 -12.20
N PRO A 32 -40.41 -5.21 -11.43
CA PRO A 32 -40.41 -5.33 -9.98
C PRO A 32 -40.23 -6.75 -9.46
N GLY A 33 -39.62 -7.66 -10.21
CA GLY A 33 -39.50 -9.07 -9.86
C GLY A 33 -38.10 -9.65 -9.78
N LYS A 34 -37.04 -8.90 -10.14
CA LYS A 34 -35.66 -9.43 -10.15
C LYS A 34 -34.84 -8.79 -9.05
N LYS A 35 -34.58 -9.54 -7.96
CA LYS A 35 -33.50 -9.21 -7.04
C LYS A 35 -32.22 -9.00 -7.85
N PRO A 36 -31.46 -7.93 -7.59
CA PRO A 36 -30.11 -7.86 -8.13
C PRO A 36 -29.30 -8.98 -7.46
N ASP A 37 -28.99 -10.01 -8.20
CA ASP A 37 -27.91 -10.92 -7.84
C ASP A 37 -26.63 -10.10 -7.82
N GLY A 38 -26.26 -9.71 -6.61
CA GLY A 38 -24.97 -9.10 -6.34
C GLY A 38 -23.88 -10.14 -6.52
N ASP A 39 -23.54 -10.46 -7.77
CA ASP A 39 -22.27 -11.08 -8.10
C ASP A 39 -21.17 -10.03 -7.95
N THR A 40 -20.86 -9.71 -6.70
CA THR A 40 -19.55 -9.17 -6.37
C THR A 40 -18.56 -10.31 -6.48
N THR A 41 -18.17 -10.68 -7.68
CA THR A 41 -16.91 -11.37 -7.90
C THR A 41 -15.82 -10.45 -7.35
N LYS A 42 -15.48 -10.64 -6.08
CA LYS A 42 -14.25 -10.14 -5.48
C LYS A 42 -13.13 -10.68 -6.33
N VAL A 43 -12.63 -9.90 -7.25
CA VAL A 43 -11.38 -10.17 -7.96
C VAL A 43 -10.29 -9.94 -6.92
N GLU A 44 -10.02 -10.99 -6.12
CA GLU A 44 -8.95 -10.96 -5.14
C GLU A 44 -7.61 -10.89 -5.87
N GLY A 45 -6.81 -9.91 -5.53
CA GLY A 45 -5.41 -9.84 -5.93
C GLY A 45 -5.07 -9.03 -7.18
N VAL A 46 -6.02 -8.41 -7.86
CA VAL A 46 -5.70 -7.50 -8.96
C VAL A 46 -5.29 -6.15 -8.36
N ALA A 47 -4.08 -5.69 -8.69
CA ALA A 47 -3.64 -4.34 -8.35
C ALA A 47 -4.64 -3.33 -8.93
N PRO A 48 -4.89 -2.19 -8.24
CA PRO A 48 -5.78 -1.17 -8.75
C PRO A 48 -5.27 -0.62 -10.08
N ASP A 49 -6.17 -0.06 -10.88
CA ASP A 49 -5.75 0.71 -12.03
C ASP A 49 -4.93 1.92 -11.53
N THR A 50 -3.65 1.88 -11.81
CA THR A 50 -2.70 2.95 -11.46
C THR A 50 -2.44 3.89 -12.63
N THR A 51 -3.30 3.85 -13.66
CA THR A 51 -3.24 4.77 -14.81
C THR A 51 -3.35 6.21 -14.31
N GLY A 52 -2.36 7.02 -14.63
CA GLY A 52 -2.25 8.39 -14.11
C GLY A 52 -1.49 8.54 -12.80
N TRP A 53 -1.15 7.45 -12.13
CA TRP A 53 -0.15 7.52 -11.07
C TRP A 53 1.24 7.64 -11.70
N ASN A 54 2.01 8.59 -11.24
CA ASN A 54 3.37 8.78 -11.75
C ASN A 54 4.34 7.77 -11.09
N ILE A 55 4.04 6.46 -11.25
CA ILE A 55 4.84 5.38 -10.67
C ILE A 55 6.06 5.16 -11.57
N PRO A 56 7.29 5.20 -11.03
CA PRO A 56 8.49 4.89 -11.79
C PRO A 56 8.43 3.48 -12.39
N ALA A 57 8.94 3.33 -13.62
CA ALA A 57 8.93 2.05 -14.33
C ALA A 57 9.74 0.96 -13.59
N GLU A 58 10.78 1.37 -12.85
CA GLU A 58 11.64 0.51 -12.03
C GLU A 58 11.08 0.19 -10.63
N CYS A 59 9.78 0.40 -10.40
CA CYS A 59 9.17 0.13 -9.12
C CYS A 59 9.14 -1.39 -8.83
N LEU A 60 9.78 -1.79 -7.73
CA LEU A 60 9.88 -3.18 -7.31
C LEU A 60 8.55 -3.69 -6.74
N THR A 61 8.30 -4.98 -6.89
CA THR A 61 7.32 -5.70 -6.08
C THR A 61 7.87 -5.96 -4.68
N VAL A 62 7.02 -6.35 -3.74
CA VAL A 62 7.45 -6.75 -2.39
C VAL A 62 8.40 -7.94 -2.44
N ALA A 63 8.12 -8.94 -3.31
CA ALA A 63 8.98 -10.10 -3.48
C ALA A 63 10.39 -9.70 -3.96
N GLN A 64 10.49 -8.84 -4.98
CA GLN A 64 11.77 -8.35 -5.50
C GLN A 64 12.55 -7.57 -4.43
N ALA A 65 11.88 -6.71 -3.67
CA ALA A 65 12.51 -5.97 -2.58
C ALA A 65 13.06 -6.91 -1.50
N ARG A 66 12.32 -7.97 -1.16
CA ARG A 66 12.75 -9.00 -0.20
C ARG A 66 13.96 -9.80 -0.70
N GLU A 67 14.04 -10.10 -1.99
CA GLU A 67 15.22 -10.75 -2.58
C GLU A 67 16.48 -9.90 -2.43
N ILE A 68 16.35 -8.57 -2.54
CA ILE A 68 17.47 -7.66 -2.29
C ILE A 68 17.83 -7.68 -0.80
N CYS A 69 16.84 -7.54 0.10
CA CYS A 69 17.08 -7.61 1.54
C CYS A 69 17.76 -8.91 1.97
N ALA A 70 17.39 -10.04 1.37
CA ALA A 70 17.97 -11.35 1.70
C ALA A 70 19.47 -11.46 1.37
N LYS A 71 19.97 -10.63 0.46
CA LYS A 71 21.38 -10.59 0.06
C LYS A 71 22.21 -9.61 0.91
N LEU A 72 21.56 -8.77 1.71
CA LEU A 72 22.24 -7.83 2.58
C LEU A 72 22.81 -8.54 3.82
N GLU A 73 23.95 -8.08 4.28
CA GLU A 73 24.52 -8.51 5.56
C GLU A 73 23.59 -8.05 6.71
N SER A 74 23.74 -8.68 7.87
CA SER A 74 22.95 -8.34 9.04
C SER A 74 23.19 -6.88 9.43
N ASN A 75 22.11 -6.10 9.53
CA ASN A 75 22.09 -4.66 9.81
C ASN A 75 22.69 -3.76 8.72
N ALA A 76 22.98 -4.29 7.54
CA ALA A 76 23.37 -3.47 6.40
C ALA A 76 22.13 -2.85 5.73
N THR A 77 22.32 -1.73 5.06
CA THR A 77 21.34 -1.12 4.16
C THR A 77 21.77 -1.31 2.71
N SER A 78 20.83 -1.18 1.79
CA SER A 78 21.12 -1.28 0.36
C SER A 78 21.99 -0.14 -0.17
N GLY A 79 22.16 0.95 0.59
CA GLY A 79 22.87 2.16 0.14
C GLY A 79 22.20 2.87 -1.04
N THR A 80 21.17 2.27 -1.61
CA THR A 80 20.37 2.80 -2.73
C THR A 80 18.91 2.78 -2.32
N LYS A 81 18.17 3.81 -2.70
CA LYS A 81 16.73 3.90 -2.47
C LYS A 81 15.97 3.29 -3.64
N TYR A 82 14.90 2.56 -3.30
CA TYR A 82 14.03 1.89 -4.25
C TYR A 82 12.59 2.33 -4.06
N TYR A 83 11.82 2.35 -5.15
CA TYR A 83 10.37 2.37 -5.08
C TYR A 83 9.88 0.94 -4.92
N VAL A 84 8.97 0.72 -3.96
CA VAL A 84 8.34 -0.58 -3.71
C VAL A 84 6.84 -0.39 -3.70
N LYS A 85 6.11 -1.17 -4.48
CA LYS A 85 4.65 -1.16 -4.57
C LYS A 85 4.04 -2.41 -3.97
N GLY A 86 2.85 -2.30 -3.40
CA GLY A 86 2.13 -3.44 -2.82
C GLY A 86 0.92 -3.03 -2.00
N TRP A 87 0.26 -4.01 -1.44
CA TRP A 87 -0.90 -3.84 -0.58
C TRP A 87 -0.48 -3.75 0.89
N VAL A 88 -1.14 -2.89 1.65
CA VAL A 88 -1.01 -2.85 3.11
C VAL A 88 -1.70 -4.08 3.68
N LYS A 89 -0.92 -5.02 4.19
CA LYS A 89 -1.38 -6.28 4.77
C LYS A 89 -1.83 -6.12 6.22
N LYS A 90 -1.08 -5.35 6.99
CA LYS A 90 -1.27 -5.18 8.43
C LYS A 90 -0.59 -3.90 8.91
N LEU A 91 -1.21 -3.19 9.83
CA LEU A 91 -0.56 -2.05 10.50
C LEU A 91 0.44 -2.55 11.55
N GLY A 92 1.53 -1.81 11.72
CA GLY A 92 2.50 -2.08 12.78
C GLY A 92 1.91 -1.80 14.16
N SER A 93 2.37 -2.50 15.20
CA SER A 93 1.86 -2.34 16.56
C SER A 93 2.00 -0.91 17.12
N LYS A 94 2.93 -0.12 16.59
CA LYS A 94 3.14 1.29 16.96
C LYS A 94 2.70 2.27 15.86
N HIS A 95 1.84 1.84 14.93
CA HIS A 95 1.39 2.68 13.81
C HIS A 95 0.76 4.01 14.30
N ALA A 96 -0.25 3.94 15.16
CA ALA A 96 -0.93 5.12 15.68
C ALA A 96 0.02 6.03 16.47
N ALA A 97 0.88 5.46 17.33
CA ALA A 97 1.87 6.23 18.07
C ALA A 97 2.92 6.86 17.15
N GLY A 98 3.38 6.15 16.13
CA GLY A 98 4.32 6.68 15.14
C GLY A 98 3.77 7.91 14.41
N ILE A 99 2.48 7.90 14.08
CA ILE A 99 1.81 9.05 13.48
C ILE A 99 1.66 10.19 14.49
N ALA A 100 1.16 9.90 15.69
CA ALA A 100 0.92 10.91 16.71
C ALA A 100 2.22 11.61 17.16
N ASP A 101 3.28 10.84 17.40
CA ASP A 101 4.52 11.37 17.99
C ASP A 101 5.48 11.91 16.93
N PHE A 102 5.56 11.26 15.76
CA PHE A 102 6.58 11.53 14.75
C PHE A 102 6.02 11.92 13.37
N GLY A 103 4.75 11.64 13.11
CA GLY A 103 4.11 11.89 11.82
C GLY A 103 4.52 10.88 10.75
N ASN A 104 4.80 9.62 11.14
CA ASN A 104 5.16 8.55 10.23
C ASN A 104 4.35 7.28 10.47
N ALA A 105 4.07 6.56 9.39
CA ALA A 105 3.34 5.31 9.40
C ALA A 105 4.27 4.10 9.51
N LEU A 106 3.75 3.02 10.09
CA LEU A 106 4.41 1.74 10.22
C LEU A 106 3.45 0.64 9.82
N PHE A 107 3.78 -0.13 8.79
CA PHE A 107 2.90 -1.18 8.29
C PHE A 107 3.66 -2.30 7.57
N TYR A 108 2.97 -3.39 7.30
CA TYR A 108 3.48 -4.51 6.54
C TYR A 108 2.84 -4.54 5.16
N MET A 109 3.60 -4.96 4.15
CA MET A 109 3.15 -5.02 2.77
C MET A 109 3.20 -6.45 2.21
N GLU A 110 2.36 -6.70 1.21
CA GLU A 110 2.33 -7.93 0.40
C GLU A 110 2.05 -7.61 -1.06
N ASP A 111 2.41 -8.50 -1.98
CA ASP A 111 2.21 -8.30 -3.42
C ASP A 111 0.75 -8.54 -3.84
N VAL A 112 0.07 -9.47 -3.18
CA VAL A 112 -1.30 -9.88 -3.51
C VAL A 112 -2.21 -9.59 -2.32
N LYS A 113 -3.28 -8.85 -2.56
CA LYS A 113 -4.22 -8.44 -1.52
C LYS A 113 -4.82 -9.67 -0.81
N ASN A 114 -4.76 -9.66 0.52
CA ASN A 114 -5.28 -10.73 1.39
C ASN A 114 -4.61 -12.10 1.16
N ALA A 115 -3.41 -12.16 0.61
CA ALA A 115 -2.70 -13.42 0.38
C ALA A 115 -2.33 -14.13 1.68
N ASN A 116 -2.43 -13.47 2.83
CA ASN A 116 -1.99 -13.97 4.14
C ASN A 116 -0.56 -14.56 4.09
N SER A 117 0.29 -13.95 3.29
CA SER A 117 1.69 -14.33 3.16
C SER A 117 2.32 -14.48 4.55
N GLN A 118 3.00 -15.60 4.82
CA GLN A 118 3.75 -15.80 6.06
C GLN A 118 4.99 -14.92 6.14
N GLU A 119 5.34 -14.30 5.02
CA GLU A 119 6.54 -13.50 4.89
C GLU A 119 6.23 -12.03 5.08
N ASP A 120 6.89 -11.42 6.04
CA ASP A 120 6.70 -10.01 6.38
C ASP A 120 7.68 -9.12 5.61
N PHE A 121 7.13 -8.07 4.98
CA PHE A 121 7.89 -6.93 4.49
C PHE A 121 7.44 -5.69 5.26
N TYR A 122 8.30 -5.19 6.12
CA TYR A 122 7.95 -4.13 7.06
C TYR A 122 8.40 -2.76 6.57
N ALA A 123 7.46 -1.90 6.27
CA ALA A 123 7.67 -0.49 5.97
C ALA A 123 7.77 0.29 7.29
N TYR A 124 8.94 0.83 7.57
CA TYR A 124 9.27 1.49 8.84
C TYR A 124 9.48 2.99 8.64
N GLN A 125 8.82 3.81 9.46
CA GLN A 125 8.90 5.27 9.41
C GLN A 125 8.56 5.89 8.05
N VAL A 126 7.43 5.49 7.47
CA VAL A 126 6.92 6.02 6.21
C VAL A 126 6.26 7.38 6.45
N TYR A 127 6.75 8.40 5.77
CA TYR A 127 6.17 9.74 5.77
C TYR A 127 5.24 9.94 4.58
N GLY A 128 4.44 10.97 4.58
CA GLY A 128 3.64 11.42 3.47
C GLY A 128 4.49 12.00 2.32
N LEU A 129 3.87 12.46 1.26
CA LEU A 129 4.55 12.96 0.06
C LEU A 129 5.56 14.08 0.38
N ASN A 130 6.74 14.04 -0.23
CA ASN A 130 7.84 15.00 0.01
C ASN A 130 8.29 15.13 1.48
N GLY A 131 8.18 14.05 2.30
CA GLY A 131 8.56 14.07 3.69
C GLY A 131 7.53 14.72 4.62
N ALA A 132 6.34 15.02 4.13
CA ALA A 132 5.29 15.59 4.94
C ALA A 132 4.90 14.65 6.09
N LYS A 133 4.59 15.21 7.24
CA LYS A 133 4.06 14.43 8.35
C LYS A 133 2.66 13.91 8.01
N ILE A 134 2.43 12.65 8.31
CA ILE A 134 1.09 12.07 8.33
C ILE A 134 0.44 12.51 9.65
N THR A 135 -0.76 13.07 9.58
CA THR A 135 -1.44 13.65 10.76
C THR A 135 -2.64 12.83 11.22
N HIS A 136 -3.09 11.87 10.40
CA HIS A 136 -4.26 11.04 10.69
C HIS A 136 -3.91 9.56 10.57
N PRO A 137 -4.19 8.74 11.59
CA PRO A 137 -3.89 7.30 11.56
C PRO A 137 -4.56 6.55 10.40
N GLU A 138 -5.73 7.01 9.97
CA GLU A 138 -6.50 6.47 8.84
C GLU A 138 -5.95 6.84 7.46
N ALA A 139 -4.90 7.66 7.38
CA ALA A 139 -4.25 7.99 6.11
C ALA A 139 -3.58 6.76 5.44
N VAL A 140 -3.37 5.70 6.20
CA VAL A 140 -2.93 4.40 5.70
C VAL A 140 -3.74 3.32 6.39
N ALA A 141 -4.47 2.52 5.62
CA ALA A 141 -5.33 1.46 6.12
C ALA A 141 -4.97 0.09 5.54
N VAL A 142 -5.36 -0.98 6.23
CA VAL A 142 -5.23 -2.35 5.71
C VAL A 142 -6.06 -2.48 4.43
N GLY A 143 -5.45 -3.02 3.38
CA GLY A 143 -6.06 -3.16 2.08
C GLY A 143 -5.85 -1.98 1.13
N ASP A 144 -5.10 -0.95 1.55
CA ASP A 144 -4.65 0.09 0.64
C ASP A 144 -3.53 -0.43 -0.27
N TYR A 145 -3.52 0.04 -1.52
CA TYR A 145 -2.38 -0.15 -2.41
C TYR A 145 -1.48 1.07 -2.33
N VAL A 146 -0.22 0.85 -2.04
CA VAL A 146 0.74 1.93 -1.77
C VAL A 146 2.02 1.78 -2.59
N VAL A 147 2.67 2.89 -2.86
CA VAL A 147 4.04 2.95 -3.38
C VAL A 147 4.89 3.70 -2.35
N ILE A 148 5.94 3.06 -1.87
CA ILE A 148 6.88 3.66 -0.92
C ILE A 148 8.26 3.81 -1.55
N TYR A 149 9.05 4.75 -1.03
CA TYR A 149 10.42 5.01 -1.49
C TYR A 149 11.38 5.03 -0.31
N GLY A 150 12.43 4.23 -0.36
CA GLY A 150 13.39 4.15 0.74
C GLY A 150 14.49 3.14 0.52
N GLU A 151 15.42 3.07 1.49
CA GLU A 151 16.47 2.05 1.53
C GLU A 151 15.92 0.74 2.08
N LEU A 152 16.46 -0.35 1.57
CA LEU A 152 16.17 -1.71 2.03
C LEU A 152 17.21 -2.15 3.07
N THR A 153 16.74 -2.86 4.13
CA THR A 153 17.60 -3.37 5.21
C THR A 153 17.25 -4.80 5.57
#